data_485e901a9d6e3f54585b104c47c43368
#
_entry.id   485e901a9d6e3f54585b104c47c43368
#
_cell.length_a   1.000
_cell.length_b   1.000
_cell.length_c   1.000
_cell.angle_alpha   90.00
_cell.angle_beta   90.00
_cell.angle_gamma   90.00
#
_symmetry.space_group_name_H-M   'P 1'
#
loop_
_entity.id
_entity.type
_entity.pdbx_description
1 polymer ?
#
loop_
_entity_poly.entity_id
_entity_poly.type
_entity_poly.pdbx_seq_one_letter_code
_entity_poly.pdbx_strand_id
1 'polypeptide(L)'
;STGEAFRAQELDFSAGNTVDGLRISQSYLNDMGTWAYTMECPVAKDGEETKQLYVEYIYDSFDDALPDNFYNANATLYIMDVKSQRFVLKPKGMGERDAGHLNLEDFCHANQIVEEDIRAMITDSITAGEHVMFYHNILGRESLIYMWPIGDGGMYLIGYVPVEAIQKEGSAVNQNIFIFVAVMLLTFFLCCLLFAF
;
A
#
# COMPACT_ATOMS: atom_id res chain seq x y z
N SER A 1 15.29 -8.02 -26.81
CA SER A 1 15.16 -6.55 -26.97
C SER A 1 14.86 -6.29 -28.43
N THR A 2 13.78 -5.62 -28.74
CA THR A 2 13.30 -5.30 -30.10
C THR A 2 14.16 -4.23 -30.78
N GLY A 3 15.09 -3.61 -30.06
CA GLY A 3 15.96 -2.55 -30.62
C GLY A 3 15.22 -1.25 -30.94
N GLU A 4 13.96 -1.10 -30.56
CA GLU A 4 13.23 0.15 -30.68
C GLU A 4 13.75 1.18 -29.70
N ALA A 5 14.05 2.38 -30.19
CA ALA A 5 14.50 3.48 -29.37
C ALA A 5 13.34 3.99 -28.52
N PHE A 6 13.41 3.79 -27.21
CA PHE A 6 12.44 4.37 -26.28
C PHE A 6 12.64 5.88 -26.22
N ARG A 7 11.57 6.65 -26.42
CA ARG A 7 11.59 8.11 -26.37
C ARG A 7 11.38 8.59 -24.92
N ALA A 8 12.37 8.45 -24.07
CA ALA A 8 12.32 8.94 -22.70
C ALA A 8 12.00 10.44 -22.58
N GLN A 9 12.19 11.19 -23.64
CA GLN A 9 11.89 12.65 -23.72
C GLN A 9 10.38 12.96 -23.68
N GLU A 10 9.52 11.99 -23.93
CA GLU A 10 8.06 12.14 -23.87
C GLU A 10 7.50 11.83 -22.47
N LEU A 11 8.32 11.29 -21.57
CA LEU A 11 7.91 10.98 -20.21
C LEU A 11 8.02 12.22 -19.32
N ASP A 12 6.94 12.51 -18.62
CA ASP A 12 6.91 13.63 -17.67
C ASP A 12 7.45 13.20 -16.30
N PHE A 13 8.72 13.50 -16.04
CA PHE A 13 9.35 13.37 -14.73
C PHE A 13 9.27 14.67 -13.90
N SER A 14 8.78 15.79 -14.46
CA SER A 14 8.67 17.06 -13.73
C SER A 14 7.67 16.98 -12.59
N ALA A 15 6.69 16.14 -12.78
CA ALA A 15 5.62 15.86 -11.86
C ALA A 15 5.84 14.57 -11.07
N GLY A 16 6.93 13.86 -11.36
CA GLY A 16 7.26 12.58 -10.76
C GLY A 16 7.80 12.72 -9.34
N ASN A 17 7.73 11.63 -8.63
CA ASN A 17 8.19 11.50 -7.26
C ASN A 17 9.65 11.05 -7.26
N THR A 18 10.38 11.45 -6.23
CA THR A 18 11.72 10.95 -5.97
C THR A 18 11.69 10.06 -4.74
N VAL A 19 12.04 8.80 -4.91
CA VAL A 19 12.17 7.83 -3.81
C VAL A 19 13.58 7.28 -3.81
N ASP A 20 14.31 7.45 -2.74
CA ASP A 20 15.71 7.01 -2.58
C ASP A 20 16.63 7.43 -3.74
N GLY A 21 16.43 8.63 -4.30
CA GLY A 21 17.19 9.16 -5.41
C GLY A 21 16.77 8.66 -6.79
N LEU A 22 15.77 7.79 -6.88
CA LEU A 22 15.13 7.38 -8.12
C LEU A 22 14.04 8.37 -8.50
N ARG A 23 14.02 8.83 -9.75
CA ARG A 23 12.92 9.65 -10.26
C ARG A 23 11.88 8.73 -10.87
N ILE A 24 10.61 8.95 -10.51
CA ILE A 24 9.48 8.15 -10.99
C ILE A 24 8.61 9.07 -11.84
N SER A 25 8.28 8.64 -13.06
CA SER A 25 7.39 9.39 -13.96
C SER A 25 5.97 9.40 -13.42
N GLN A 26 5.15 10.31 -13.94
CA GLN A 26 3.70 10.13 -13.84
C GLN A 26 3.28 8.82 -14.51
N SER A 27 2.14 8.29 -14.05
CA SER A 27 1.49 7.15 -14.70
C SER A 27 1.04 7.52 -16.11
N TYR A 28 1.27 6.64 -17.06
CA TYR A 28 0.89 6.82 -18.46
C TYR A 28 0.38 5.51 -19.07
N LEU A 29 -0.32 5.60 -20.18
CA LEU A 29 -0.68 4.45 -21.00
C LEU A 29 0.49 4.20 -21.96
N ASN A 30 1.08 3.01 -21.89
CA ASN A 30 2.13 2.60 -22.83
C ASN A 30 1.55 2.20 -24.18
N ASP A 31 2.41 1.88 -25.14
CA ASP A 31 2.01 1.50 -26.51
C ASP A 31 1.11 0.25 -26.57
N MET A 32 1.11 -0.57 -25.52
CA MET A 32 0.24 -1.74 -25.38
C MET A 32 -1.13 -1.41 -24.76
N GLY A 33 -1.38 -0.12 -24.44
CA GLY A 33 -2.60 0.31 -23.78
C GLY A 33 -2.68 -0.09 -22.29
N THR A 34 -1.55 -0.45 -21.69
CA THR A 34 -1.45 -0.83 -20.28
C THR A 34 -0.94 0.36 -19.47
N TRP A 35 -1.51 0.56 -18.28
CA TRP A 35 -1.00 1.56 -17.35
C TRP A 35 0.39 1.18 -16.86
N ALA A 36 1.31 2.13 -16.95
CA ALA A 36 2.70 1.98 -16.58
C ALA A 36 3.24 3.26 -15.93
N TYR A 37 4.38 3.15 -15.30
CA TYR A 37 5.24 4.26 -14.92
C TYR A 37 6.69 3.86 -15.18
N THR A 38 7.56 4.85 -15.31
CA THR A 38 8.98 4.61 -15.56
C THR A 38 9.81 5.15 -14.41
N MET A 39 10.74 4.34 -13.94
CA MET A 39 11.78 4.78 -13.02
C MET A 39 13.03 5.19 -13.82
N GLU A 40 13.59 6.34 -13.49
CA GLU A 40 14.87 6.83 -13.99
C GLU A 40 15.93 6.67 -12.90
N CYS A 41 16.99 5.96 -13.21
CA CYS A 41 18.12 5.74 -12.32
C CYS A 41 19.42 6.17 -12.99
N PRO A 42 20.23 7.06 -12.40
CA PRO A 42 21.55 7.36 -12.90
C PRO A 42 22.50 6.19 -12.66
N VAL A 43 23.17 5.74 -13.72
CA VAL A 43 24.17 4.68 -13.66
C VAL A 43 25.52 5.31 -13.98
N ALA A 44 26.39 5.40 -12.96
CA ALA A 44 27.77 5.84 -13.12
C ALA A 44 28.69 4.62 -13.14
N LYS A 45 29.64 4.62 -14.07
CA LYS A 45 30.74 3.67 -14.10
C LYS A 45 32.04 4.47 -14.06
N ASP A 46 33.01 4.01 -13.28
CA ASP A 46 34.28 4.70 -13.10
C ASP A 46 34.94 5.08 -14.44
N GLY A 47 35.12 6.39 -14.66
CA GLY A 47 35.75 6.94 -15.85
C GLY A 47 34.86 7.09 -17.09
N GLU A 48 33.56 6.79 -16.98
CA GLU A 48 32.60 6.98 -18.05
C GLU A 48 31.58 8.10 -17.70
N GLU A 49 30.94 8.64 -18.73
CA GLU A 49 29.84 9.59 -18.59
C GLU A 49 28.65 8.90 -17.90
N THR A 50 28.00 9.57 -16.94
CA THR A 50 26.81 9.04 -16.26
C THR A 50 25.70 8.82 -17.27
N LYS A 51 25.21 7.59 -17.37
CA LYS A 51 24.07 7.21 -18.23
C LYS A 51 22.83 7.11 -17.40
N GLN A 52 21.66 7.32 -18.02
CA GLN A 52 20.37 7.12 -17.39
C GLN A 52 19.82 5.75 -17.78
N LEU A 53 19.43 4.97 -16.77
CA LEU A 53 18.69 3.73 -16.93
C LEU A 53 17.21 4.02 -16.72
N TYR A 54 16.41 3.65 -17.69
CA TYR A 54 14.94 3.74 -17.61
C TYR A 54 14.37 2.35 -17.48
N VAL A 55 13.55 2.14 -16.46
CA VAL A 55 12.87 0.87 -16.22
C VAL A 55 11.38 1.14 -16.20
N GLU A 56 10.66 0.63 -17.20
CA GLU A 56 9.21 0.68 -17.24
C GLU A 56 8.62 -0.43 -16.38
N TYR A 57 7.68 -0.06 -15.51
CA TYR A 57 6.87 -0.97 -14.72
C TYR A 57 5.42 -0.88 -15.16
N ILE A 58 4.87 -1.99 -15.60
CA ILE A 58 3.43 -2.12 -15.82
C ILE A 58 2.74 -2.48 -14.51
N TYR A 59 1.53 -1.99 -14.29
CA TYR A 59 0.80 -2.19 -13.03
C TYR A 59 0.60 -3.66 -12.68
N ASP A 60 0.35 -4.50 -13.67
CA ASP A 60 0.16 -5.93 -13.46
C ASP A 60 1.42 -6.66 -12.93
N SER A 61 2.60 -6.08 -13.13
CA SER A 61 3.86 -6.68 -12.64
C SER A 61 4.07 -6.51 -11.13
N PHE A 62 3.36 -5.59 -10.48
CA PHE A 62 3.45 -5.40 -9.03
C PHE A 62 2.66 -6.41 -8.23
N ASP A 63 1.68 -7.03 -8.85
CA ASP A 63 0.85 -8.04 -8.21
C ASP A 63 1.68 -9.20 -7.63
N ASP A 64 2.84 -9.48 -8.21
CA ASP A 64 3.74 -10.54 -7.73
C ASP A 64 4.66 -10.12 -6.57
N ALA A 65 4.82 -8.81 -6.34
CA ALA A 65 5.74 -8.28 -5.33
C ALA A 65 5.13 -8.16 -3.94
N LEU A 66 3.80 -8.10 -3.83
CA LEU A 66 3.12 -7.97 -2.53
C LEU A 66 2.69 -9.32 -1.98
N PRO A 67 2.85 -9.54 -0.67
CA PRO A 67 2.36 -10.76 -0.04
C PRO A 67 0.82 -10.81 -0.08
N ASP A 68 0.26 -11.92 -0.54
CA ASP A 68 -1.19 -12.16 -0.63
C ASP A 68 -1.89 -12.27 0.72
N ASN A 69 -1.14 -12.24 1.83
CA ASN A 69 -1.64 -12.59 3.17
C ASN A 69 -1.63 -11.44 4.17
N PHE A 70 -1.70 -10.19 3.71
CA PHE A 70 -1.81 -9.05 4.61
C PHE A 70 -3.07 -9.19 5.47
N TYR A 71 -2.91 -9.28 6.79
CA TYR A 71 -4.00 -9.61 7.74
C TYR A 71 -4.78 -10.88 7.32
N ASN A 72 -4.08 -11.97 6.98
CA ASN A 72 -4.69 -13.22 6.49
C ASN A 72 -5.63 -13.00 5.30
N ALA A 73 -5.20 -12.22 4.33
CA ALA A 73 -5.97 -11.83 3.15
C ALA A 73 -7.26 -11.05 3.42
N ASN A 74 -7.37 -10.39 4.59
CA ASN A 74 -8.52 -9.55 4.91
C ASN A 74 -8.26 -8.05 4.72
N ALA A 75 -7.00 -7.63 4.57
CA ALA A 75 -6.68 -6.23 4.28
C ALA A 75 -6.62 -6.00 2.77
N THR A 76 -7.12 -4.85 2.37
CA THR A 76 -7.03 -4.35 1.01
C THR A 76 -5.95 -3.30 0.95
N LEU A 77 -5.10 -3.35 -0.05
CA LEU A 77 -3.94 -2.47 -0.19
C LEU A 77 -3.83 -1.92 -1.61
N TYR A 78 -3.73 -0.60 -1.71
CA TYR A 78 -3.43 0.13 -2.95
C TYR A 78 -2.22 1.01 -2.74
N ILE A 79 -1.47 1.28 -3.78
CA ILE A 79 -0.51 2.38 -3.82
C ILE A 79 -1.00 3.39 -4.84
N MET A 80 -1.08 4.65 -4.43
CA MET A 80 -1.54 5.76 -5.25
C MET A 80 -0.39 6.74 -5.51
N ASP A 81 -0.28 7.19 -6.74
CA ASP A 81 0.50 8.37 -7.09
C ASP A 81 -0.33 9.63 -6.76
N VAL A 82 0.20 10.50 -5.89
CA VAL A 82 -0.53 11.68 -5.37
C VAL A 82 -0.90 12.65 -6.48
N LYS A 83 -0.03 12.81 -7.45
CA LYS A 83 -0.18 13.85 -8.46
C LYS A 83 -1.24 13.52 -9.49
N SER A 84 -1.25 12.28 -9.96
CA SER A 84 -2.28 11.79 -10.86
C SER A 84 -3.53 11.31 -10.14
N GLN A 85 -3.46 11.11 -8.81
CA GLN A 85 -4.46 10.44 -7.97
C GLN A 85 -4.85 9.04 -8.46
N ARG A 86 -3.96 8.39 -9.23
CA ARG A 86 -4.20 7.06 -9.80
C ARG A 86 -3.52 5.99 -8.98
N PHE A 87 -4.15 4.83 -8.94
CA PHE A 87 -3.55 3.66 -8.32
C PHE A 87 -2.51 3.04 -9.25
N VAL A 88 -1.28 2.99 -8.77
CA VAL A 88 -0.14 2.32 -9.41
C VAL A 88 -0.05 0.86 -9.02
N LEU A 89 -0.67 0.47 -7.92
CA LEU A 89 -0.77 -0.88 -7.43
C LEU A 89 -2.16 -1.13 -6.87
N LYS A 90 -2.72 -2.29 -7.19
CA LYS A 90 -4.03 -2.75 -6.79
C LYS A 90 -3.96 -4.12 -6.11
N PRO A 91 -4.92 -4.46 -5.23
CA PRO A 91 -4.95 -5.77 -4.59
C PRO A 91 -5.11 -6.91 -5.58
N LYS A 92 -4.43 -8.02 -5.33
CA LYS A 92 -4.68 -9.29 -6.03
C LYS A 92 -6.05 -9.85 -5.68
N GLY A 93 -6.61 -10.60 -6.63
CA GLY A 93 -7.84 -11.35 -6.40
C GLY A 93 -9.10 -10.49 -6.31
N MET A 94 -9.01 -9.22 -6.62
CA MET A 94 -10.19 -8.41 -6.85
C MET A 94 -10.94 -8.97 -8.05
N GLY A 95 -12.19 -9.39 -7.83
CA GLY A 95 -13.06 -9.83 -8.92
C GLY A 95 -13.24 -8.72 -9.96
N GLU A 96 -13.81 -9.05 -11.13
CA GLU A 96 -14.07 -8.09 -12.22
C GLU A 96 -14.79 -6.80 -11.76
N ARG A 97 -15.52 -6.86 -10.64
CA ARG A 97 -16.21 -5.70 -10.04
C ARG A 97 -15.26 -4.67 -9.44
N ASP A 98 -14.10 -5.10 -8.98
CA ASP A 98 -13.12 -4.27 -8.28
C ASP A 98 -11.99 -3.78 -9.21
N ALA A 99 -11.96 -4.28 -10.44
CA ALA A 99 -11.04 -3.83 -11.48
C ALA A 99 -11.26 -2.35 -11.92
N GLY A 100 -12.35 -1.73 -11.45
CA GLY A 100 -12.73 -0.36 -11.79
C GLY A 100 -12.12 0.74 -10.94
N HIS A 101 -11.49 0.43 -9.82
CA HIS A 101 -10.88 1.46 -8.97
C HIS A 101 -9.56 1.93 -9.58
N LEU A 102 -9.62 2.97 -10.38
CA LEU A 102 -8.46 3.54 -11.07
C LEU A 102 -7.82 4.69 -10.29
N ASN A 103 -8.58 5.32 -9.39
CA ASN A 103 -8.18 6.52 -8.68
C ASN A 103 -8.86 6.63 -7.31
N LEU A 104 -8.49 7.65 -6.54
CA LEU A 104 -9.02 7.91 -5.22
C LEU A 104 -10.54 8.16 -5.21
N GLU A 105 -11.06 8.83 -6.23
CA GLU A 105 -12.49 9.10 -6.37
C GLU A 105 -13.29 7.81 -6.52
N ASP A 106 -12.83 6.91 -7.40
CA ASP A 106 -13.44 5.58 -7.58
C ASP A 106 -13.40 4.77 -6.30
N PHE A 107 -12.29 4.83 -5.54
CA PHE A 107 -12.15 4.18 -4.25
C PHE A 107 -13.18 4.72 -3.24
N CYS A 108 -13.30 6.03 -3.12
CA CYS A 108 -14.28 6.65 -2.22
C CYS A 108 -15.71 6.26 -2.60
N HIS A 109 -16.03 6.33 -3.87
CA HIS A 109 -17.37 6.00 -4.38
C HIS A 109 -17.72 4.52 -4.14
N ALA A 110 -16.82 3.61 -4.46
CA ALA A 110 -17.05 2.17 -4.33
C ALA A 110 -17.18 1.74 -2.85
N ASN A 111 -16.47 2.40 -1.96
CA ASN A 111 -16.54 2.15 -0.52
C ASN A 111 -17.59 3.02 0.19
N GLN A 112 -18.45 3.71 -0.57
CA GLN A 112 -19.55 4.53 -0.06
C GLN A 112 -19.08 5.66 0.89
N ILE A 113 -17.88 6.19 0.69
CA ILE A 113 -17.38 7.38 1.40
C ILE A 113 -17.97 8.60 0.67
N VAL A 114 -19.18 8.97 1.06
CA VAL A 114 -19.96 10.02 0.40
C VAL A 114 -20.01 11.33 1.18
N GLU A 115 -19.64 11.29 2.45
CA GLU A 115 -19.62 12.45 3.34
C GLU A 115 -18.59 13.48 2.85
N GLU A 116 -19.05 14.69 2.56
CA GLU A 116 -18.24 15.75 1.97
C GLU A 116 -17.10 16.18 2.89
N ASP A 117 -17.34 16.25 4.20
CA ASP A 117 -16.36 16.57 5.23
C ASP A 117 -15.24 15.52 5.32
N ILE A 118 -15.57 14.22 5.22
CA ILE A 118 -14.59 13.13 5.19
C ILE A 118 -13.75 13.21 3.92
N ARG A 119 -14.37 13.45 2.77
CA ARG A 119 -13.67 13.57 1.49
C ARG A 119 -12.75 14.78 1.44
N ALA A 120 -13.19 15.92 1.99
CA ALA A 120 -12.36 17.10 2.15
C ALA A 120 -11.16 16.81 3.07
N MET A 121 -11.38 16.19 4.23
CA MET A 121 -10.32 15.78 5.14
C MET A 121 -9.29 14.88 4.45
N ILE A 122 -9.73 13.89 3.68
CA ILE A 122 -8.84 12.99 2.93
C ILE A 122 -7.98 13.80 1.94
N THR A 123 -8.62 14.65 1.14
CA THR A 123 -7.93 15.43 0.11
C THR A 123 -6.92 16.40 0.72
N ASP A 124 -7.31 17.10 1.78
CA ASP A 124 -6.45 18.08 2.47
C ASP A 124 -5.24 17.37 3.11
N SER A 125 -5.46 16.24 3.78
CA SER A 125 -4.39 15.49 4.42
C SER A 125 -3.41 14.90 3.39
N ILE A 126 -3.91 14.33 2.29
CA ILE A 126 -3.04 13.83 1.21
C ILE A 126 -2.22 14.98 0.61
N THR A 127 -2.83 16.14 0.39
CA THR A 127 -2.14 17.32 -0.14
C THR A 127 -1.08 17.84 0.83
N ALA A 128 -1.33 17.75 2.13
CA ALA A 128 -0.40 18.14 3.18
C ALA A 128 0.70 17.08 3.45
N GLY A 129 0.63 15.90 2.85
CA GLY A 129 1.56 14.79 3.12
C GLY A 129 1.32 14.11 4.48
N GLU A 130 0.12 14.23 5.03
CA GLU A 130 -0.25 13.70 6.34
C GLU A 130 -0.96 12.35 6.21
N HIS A 131 -0.84 11.51 7.23
CA HIS A 131 -1.58 10.25 7.28
C HIS A 131 -3.04 10.46 7.68
N VAL A 132 -3.90 9.60 7.16
CA VAL A 132 -5.34 9.57 7.48
C VAL A 132 -5.72 8.19 8.00
N MET A 133 -6.45 8.15 9.10
CA MET A 133 -7.06 6.93 9.61
C MET A 133 -8.44 7.24 10.19
N PHE A 134 -9.45 6.48 9.78
CA PHE A 134 -10.80 6.58 10.31
C PHE A 134 -11.57 5.27 10.13
N TYR A 135 -12.60 5.08 10.93
CA TYR A 135 -13.49 3.95 10.80
C TYR A 135 -14.64 4.28 9.85
N HIS A 136 -14.95 3.34 8.98
CA HIS A 136 -16.05 3.46 8.02
C HIS A 136 -16.71 2.09 7.77
N ASN A 137 -18.00 2.09 7.45
CA ASN A 137 -18.70 0.86 7.11
C ASN A 137 -18.54 0.55 5.63
N ILE A 138 -17.74 -0.47 5.30
CA ILE A 138 -17.52 -0.95 3.95
C ILE A 138 -18.33 -2.24 3.74
N LEU A 139 -19.33 -2.18 2.86
CA LEU A 139 -20.19 -3.34 2.51
C LEU A 139 -20.80 -4.03 3.74
N GLY A 140 -21.22 -3.26 4.73
CA GLY A 140 -21.83 -3.78 5.95
C GLY A 140 -20.83 -4.24 7.02
N ARG A 141 -19.52 -4.02 6.80
CA ARG A 141 -18.45 -4.34 7.77
C ARG A 141 -17.78 -3.06 8.24
N GLU A 142 -17.73 -2.88 9.55
CA GLU A 142 -16.90 -1.82 10.12
C GLU A 142 -15.43 -2.09 9.78
N SER A 143 -14.79 -1.14 9.13
CA SER A 143 -13.41 -1.26 8.63
C SER A 143 -12.62 -0.03 9.03
N LEU A 144 -11.35 -0.23 9.35
CA LEU A 144 -10.37 0.83 9.49
C LEU A 144 -9.83 1.16 8.10
N ILE A 145 -10.10 2.38 7.63
CA ILE A 145 -9.47 2.93 6.44
C ILE A 145 -8.17 3.60 6.86
N TYR A 146 -7.13 3.39 6.10
CA TYR A 146 -5.83 4.01 6.32
C TYR A 146 -5.25 4.53 5.01
N MET A 147 -4.62 5.70 5.10
CA MET A 147 -3.89 6.34 4.02
C MET A 147 -2.58 6.87 4.60
N TRP A 148 -1.45 6.34 4.12
CA TRP A 148 -0.15 6.61 4.68
C TRP A 148 0.84 7.07 3.60
N PRO A 149 1.54 8.22 3.78
CA PRO A 149 2.52 8.68 2.82
C PRO A 149 3.71 7.71 2.75
N ILE A 150 4.21 7.45 1.55
CA ILE A 150 5.40 6.64 1.29
C ILE A 150 6.53 7.60 0.92
N GLY A 151 7.68 7.44 1.58
CA GLY A 151 8.86 8.27 1.32
C GLY A 151 8.62 9.74 1.58
N ASP A 152 8.84 10.57 0.59
CA ASP A 152 8.66 12.03 0.63
C ASP A 152 7.21 12.52 0.40
N GLY A 153 6.25 11.59 0.41
CA GLY A 153 4.83 11.90 0.27
C GLY A 153 4.33 11.96 -1.18
N GLY A 154 5.16 11.58 -2.13
CA GLY A 154 4.75 11.52 -3.54
C GLY A 154 3.88 10.31 -3.88
N MET A 155 3.90 9.29 -3.03
CA MET A 155 3.02 8.14 -3.10
C MET A 155 2.31 7.91 -1.77
N TYR A 156 1.13 7.31 -1.83
CA TYR A 156 0.34 6.93 -0.66
C TYR A 156 0.00 5.45 -0.69
N LEU A 157 0.19 4.81 0.44
CA LEU A 157 -0.39 3.53 0.76
C LEU A 157 -1.84 3.76 1.19
N ILE A 158 -2.80 3.21 0.47
CA ILE A 158 -4.22 3.36 0.75
C ILE A 158 -4.84 1.99 0.92
N GLY A 159 -5.68 1.84 1.92
CA GLY A 159 -6.37 0.58 2.10
C GLY A 159 -7.38 0.59 3.21
N TYR A 160 -7.95 -0.58 3.43
CA TYR A 160 -8.83 -0.81 4.56
C TYR A 160 -8.64 -2.23 5.11
N VAL A 161 -8.95 -2.40 6.37
CA VAL A 161 -8.97 -3.68 7.05
C VAL A 161 -10.21 -3.78 7.92
N PRO A 162 -11.02 -4.86 7.82
CA PRO A 162 -12.16 -5.07 8.69
C PRO A 162 -11.73 -5.13 10.16
N VAL A 163 -12.46 -4.46 11.03
CA VAL A 163 -12.19 -4.43 12.49
C VAL A 163 -12.15 -5.84 13.07
N GLU A 164 -13.02 -6.73 12.58
CA GLU A 164 -13.04 -8.14 12.98
C GLU A 164 -11.69 -8.85 12.71
N ALA A 165 -11.04 -8.55 11.59
CA ALA A 165 -9.74 -9.11 11.26
C ALA A 165 -8.64 -8.60 12.23
N ILE A 166 -8.68 -7.31 12.57
CA ILE A 166 -7.77 -6.72 13.55
C ILE A 166 -7.98 -7.37 14.93
N GLN A 167 -9.23 -7.51 15.37
CA GLN A 167 -9.58 -8.12 16.65
C GLN A 167 -9.16 -9.60 16.71
N LYS A 168 -9.34 -10.33 15.61
CA LYS A 168 -8.94 -11.74 15.55
C LYS A 168 -7.43 -11.92 15.72
N GLU A 169 -6.63 -11.09 15.07
CA GLU A 169 -5.18 -11.08 15.26
C GLU A 169 -4.80 -10.70 16.69
N GLY A 170 -5.42 -9.65 17.26
CA GLY A 170 -5.22 -9.24 18.63
C GLY A 170 -5.65 -10.29 19.65
N SER A 171 -6.75 -11.01 19.40
CA SER A 171 -7.22 -12.07 20.28
C SER A 171 -6.30 -13.28 20.31
N ALA A 172 -5.70 -13.64 19.19
CA ALA A 172 -4.70 -14.71 19.12
C ALA A 172 -3.46 -14.40 19.96
N VAL A 173 -2.99 -13.16 19.95
CA VAL A 173 -1.89 -12.70 20.80
C VAL A 173 -2.28 -12.76 22.28
N ASN A 174 -3.45 -12.26 22.65
CA ASN A 174 -3.95 -12.29 24.03
C ASN A 174 -4.11 -13.72 24.56
N GLN A 175 -4.61 -14.63 23.73
CA GLN A 175 -4.74 -16.04 24.10
C GLN A 175 -3.37 -16.68 24.40
N ASN A 176 -2.38 -16.42 23.57
CA ASN A 176 -1.01 -16.93 23.80
C ASN A 176 -0.39 -16.36 25.09
N ILE A 177 -0.59 -15.08 25.36
CA ILE A 177 -0.14 -14.45 26.61
C ILE A 177 -0.83 -15.10 27.83
N PHE A 178 -2.15 -15.33 27.73
CA PHE A 178 -2.91 -15.96 28.82
C PHE A 178 -2.43 -17.37 29.10
N ILE A 179 -2.19 -18.19 28.07
CA ILE A 179 -1.65 -19.55 28.22
C ILE A 179 -0.27 -19.49 28.87
N PHE A 180 0.60 -18.59 28.43
CA PHE A 180 1.94 -18.44 29.00
C PHE A 180 1.91 -18.07 30.48
N VAL A 181 1.06 -17.12 30.89
CA VAL A 181 0.88 -16.71 32.27
C VAL A 181 0.31 -17.86 33.10
N ALA A 182 -0.67 -18.61 32.61
CA ALA A 182 -1.23 -19.76 33.30
C ALA A 182 -0.19 -20.86 33.57
N VAL A 183 0.66 -21.16 32.56
CA VAL A 183 1.75 -22.12 32.69
C VAL A 183 2.78 -21.65 33.73
N MET A 184 3.16 -20.38 33.71
CA MET A 184 4.08 -19.82 34.72
C MET A 184 3.52 -19.92 36.13
N LEU A 185 2.24 -19.57 36.33
CA LEU A 185 1.58 -19.68 37.65
C LEU A 185 1.53 -21.13 38.15
N LEU A 186 1.18 -22.07 37.24
CA LEU A 186 1.16 -23.50 37.55
C LEU A 186 2.55 -23.99 37.98
N THR A 187 3.57 -23.64 37.24
CA THR A 187 4.96 -24.00 37.53
C THR A 187 5.40 -23.45 38.87
N PHE A 188 5.11 -22.17 39.14
CA PHE A 188 5.40 -21.54 40.43
C PHE A 188 4.69 -22.25 41.59
N PHE A 189 3.42 -22.60 41.42
CA PHE A 189 2.65 -23.32 42.45
C PHE A 189 3.23 -24.70 42.73
N LEU A 190 3.62 -25.45 41.67
CA LEU A 190 4.27 -26.75 41.84
C LEU A 190 5.62 -26.63 42.56
N CYS A 191 6.42 -25.63 42.23
CA CYS A 191 7.67 -25.36 42.96
C CYS A 191 7.41 -25.08 44.44
N CYS A 192 6.44 -24.23 44.77
CA CYS A 192 6.09 -23.94 46.16
C CYS A 192 5.65 -25.20 46.93
N LEU A 193 4.89 -26.11 46.29
CA LEU A 193 4.53 -27.38 46.91
C LEU A 193 5.73 -28.26 47.18
N LEU A 194 6.69 -28.35 46.27
CA LEU A 194 7.91 -29.14 46.43
C LEU A 194 8.82 -28.60 47.55
N PHE A 195 8.79 -27.31 47.80
CA PHE A 195 9.56 -26.70 48.90
C PHE A 195 8.83 -26.71 50.23
N ALA A 196 7.53 -26.96 50.24
CA ALA A 196 6.72 -27.04 51.47
C ALA A 196 6.66 -28.46 52.09
N PHE A 197 7.04 -29.48 51.33
CA PHE A 197 7.18 -30.86 51.75
C PHE A 197 8.65 -31.28 51.84
#